data_33aaa1a5057916f7215b29812ee6826b
#
_entry.id   33aaa1a5057916f7215b29812ee6826b
#
_cell.length_a   1.000
_cell.length_b   1.000
_cell.length_c   1.000
_cell.angle_alpha   90.00
_cell.angle_beta   90.00
_cell.angle_gamma   90.00
#
_symmetry.space_group_name_H-M   'P 1'
#
loop_
_entity.id
_entity.type
_entity.pdbx_description
1 polymer ?
#
loop_
_entity_poly.entity_id
_entity_poly.type
_entity_poly.pdbx_seq_one_letter_code
_entity_poly.pdbx_strand_id
1 'polypeptide(L)'
;MYSVFLKAPEGFPVGDIVVVEQGKTISSVAVELANKAVIKSPFAFKAVMFVFGGTRGLLAGDYYFSDPQNTVRIAWRLTRGIQDLKTVRITIPEGTNVFELAELLDGSLYNFDSKEFIRIAGASEGYLFPDTYLFLPNSDAQVIFDTMRSHFDEKIKEISADIKKKKKSLSDIVKMASILEEE
;
A
#
# COMPACT_ATOMS: atom_id res chain seq x y z
N MET A 1 10.42 -25.54 -28.19
CA MET A 1 10.55 -25.99 -26.77
C MET A 1 10.87 -24.85 -25.79
N TYR A 2 11.62 -23.79 -26.17
CA TYR A 2 11.95 -22.64 -25.28
C TYR A 2 10.76 -21.76 -24.88
N SER A 3 9.69 -21.72 -25.68
CA SER A 3 8.52 -20.87 -25.47
C SER A 3 7.69 -21.24 -24.22
N VAL A 4 7.73 -22.49 -23.75
CA VAL A 4 6.88 -22.98 -22.65
C VAL A 4 7.38 -22.49 -21.29
N PHE A 5 8.69 -22.38 -21.10
CA PHE A 5 9.29 -21.95 -19.83
C PHE A 5 9.24 -20.43 -19.60
N LEU A 6 9.00 -19.67 -20.65
CA LEU A 6 8.89 -18.21 -20.58
C LEU A 6 7.45 -17.72 -20.40
N LYS A 7 6.45 -18.55 -20.70
CA LYS A 7 5.03 -18.19 -20.49
C LYS A 7 4.69 -18.10 -19.01
N ALA A 8 3.67 -17.30 -18.69
CA ALA A 8 3.11 -17.25 -17.36
C ALA A 8 2.72 -18.66 -16.87
N PRO A 9 2.88 -18.99 -15.58
CA PRO A 9 2.31 -20.17 -14.94
C PRO A 9 0.77 -20.15 -14.96
N GLU A 10 0.13 -21.34 -14.88
CA GLU A 10 -1.33 -21.42 -14.80
C GLU A 10 -1.90 -20.84 -13.51
N GLY A 11 -1.15 -20.91 -12.42
CA GLY A 11 -1.51 -20.30 -11.11
C GLY A 11 -0.86 -18.94 -10.89
N PHE A 12 -0.70 -18.11 -11.92
CA PHE A 12 -0.08 -16.80 -11.79
C PHE A 12 -0.86 -15.91 -10.79
N PRO A 13 -0.20 -15.26 -9.81
CA PRO A 13 -0.85 -14.50 -8.75
C PRO A 13 -1.33 -13.12 -9.26
N VAL A 14 -2.45 -13.12 -9.97
CA VAL A 14 -3.09 -11.89 -10.45
C VAL A 14 -3.75 -11.17 -9.30
N GLY A 15 -3.50 -9.87 -9.18
CA GLY A 15 -4.03 -9.04 -8.10
C GLY A 15 -3.14 -8.99 -6.85
N ASP A 16 -2.08 -9.80 -6.80
CA ASP A 16 -1.18 -9.85 -5.65
C ASP A 16 0.02 -8.90 -5.78
N ILE A 17 0.59 -8.55 -4.64
CA ILE A 17 1.85 -7.85 -4.54
C ILE A 17 2.97 -8.84 -4.23
N VAL A 18 4.01 -8.81 -5.04
CA VAL A 18 5.21 -9.60 -4.83
C VAL A 18 6.35 -8.71 -4.35
N VAL A 19 6.72 -8.88 -3.09
CA VAL A 19 7.79 -8.13 -2.44
C VAL A 19 9.15 -8.72 -2.83
N VAL A 20 10.04 -7.86 -3.29
CA VAL A 20 11.46 -8.17 -3.55
C VAL A 20 12.30 -7.36 -2.56
N GLU A 21 12.83 -8.02 -1.55
CA GLU A 21 13.61 -7.38 -0.49
C GLU A 21 14.98 -6.91 -0.96
N GLN A 22 15.47 -5.85 -0.34
CA GLN A 22 16.81 -5.32 -0.61
C GLN A 22 17.90 -6.33 -0.22
N GLY A 23 18.94 -6.43 -1.04
CA GLY A 23 20.09 -7.30 -0.78
C GLY A 23 19.91 -8.76 -1.20
N LYS A 24 18.73 -9.18 -1.66
CA LYS A 24 18.55 -10.53 -2.20
C LYS A 24 19.29 -10.74 -3.51
N THR A 25 19.79 -11.96 -3.71
CA THR A 25 20.44 -12.35 -4.96
C THR A 25 19.40 -12.69 -6.03
N ILE A 26 19.78 -12.59 -7.32
CA ILE A 26 18.93 -13.04 -8.44
C ILE A 26 18.52 -14.50 -8.28
N SER A 27 19.41 -15.33 -7.71
CA SER A 27 19.12 -16.76 -7.52
C SER A 27 18.06 -17.00 -6.43
N SER A 28 18.11 -16.28 -5.30
CA SER A 28 17.10 -16.41 -4.23
C SER A 28 15.74 -15.89 -4.69
N VAL A 29 15.72 -14.74 -5.36
CA VAL A 29 14.48 -14.16 -5.90
C VAL A 29 13.88 -15.07 -6.99
N ALA A 30 14.69 -15.68 -7.85
CA ALA A 30 14.20 -16.62 -8.86
C ALA A 30 13.45 -17.82 -8.24
N VAL A 31 13.97 -18.35 -7.11
CA VAL A 31 13.31 -19.44 -6.39
C VAL A 31 12.00 -18.96 -5.73
N GLU A 32 12.00 -17.80 -5.10
CA GLU A 32 10.78 -17.22 -4.48
C GLU A 32 9.69 -16.93 -5.51
N LEU A 33 10.05 -16.35 -6.66
CA LEU A 33 9.11 -16.09 -7.74
C LEU A 33 8.53 -17.39 -8.32
N ALA A 34 9.31 -18.47 -8.38
CA ALA A 34 8.82 -19.78 -8.80
C ALA A 34 7.87 -20.39 -7.77
N ASN A 35 8.19 -20.30 -6.47
CA ASN A 35 7.35 -20.78 -5.38
C ASN A 35 6.00 -20.04 -5.31
N LYS A 36 6.01 -18.73 -5.64
CA LYS A 36 4.80 -17.90 -5.74
C LYS A 36 4.08 -18.03 -7.09
N ALA A 37 4.46 -18.99 -7.94
CA ALA A 37 3.91 -19.18 -9.28
C ALA A 37 3.96 -17.92 -10.18
N VAL A 38 4.90 -17.00 -9.95
CA VAL A 38 5.12 -15.83 -10.82
C VAL A 38 5.89 -16.23 -12.08
N ILE A 39 6.80 -17.18 -11.97
CA ILE A 39 7.58 -17.74 -13.09
C ILE A 39 7.55 -19.27 -13.07
N LYS A 40 7.72 -19.90 -14.22
CA LYS A 40 7.79 -21.38 -14.33
C LYS A 40 9.16 -21.95 -14.00
N SER A 41 10.23 -21.23 -14.32
CA SER A 41 11.59 -21.74 -14.24
C SER A 41 12.55 -20.69 -13.70
N PRO A 42 13.16 -20.95 -12.51
CA PRO A 42 14.23 -20.10 -11.98
C PRO A 42 15.44 -20.00 -12.93
N PHE A 43 15.75 -21.07 -13.65
CA PHE A 43 16.85 -21.08 -14.60
C PHE A 43 16.59 -20.15 -15.80
N ALA A 44 15.38 -20.23 -16.39
CA ALA A 44 15.00 -19.36 -17.49
C ALA A 44 14.98 -17.87 -17.06
N PHE A 45 14.48 -17.58 -15.85
CA PHE A 45 14.49 -16.24 -15.30
C PHE A 45 15.91 -15.69 -15.14
N LYS A 46 16.83 -16.48 -14.56
CA LYS A 46 18.25 -16.08 -14.42
C LYS A 46 18.92 -15.80 -15.77
N ALA A 47 18.65 -16.63 -16.78
CA ALA A 47 19.18 -16.41 -18.12
C ALA A 47 18.67 -15.08 -18.73
N VAL A 48 17.37 -14.79 -18.58
CA VAL A 48 16.76 -13.53 -19.03
C VAL A 48 17.32 -12.33 -18.24
N MET A 49 17.48 -12.45 -16.91
CA MET A 49 18.07 -11.43 -16.07
C MET A 49 19.51 -11.10 -16.46
N PHE A 50 20.29 -12.11 -16.85
CA PHE A 50 21.65 -11.90 -17.35
C PHE A 50 21.69 -11.06 -18.62
N VAL A 51 20.71 -11.23 -19.51
CA VAL A 51 20.58 -10.46 -20.76
C VAL A 51 20.13 -9.02 -20.50
N PHE A 52 19.12 -8.80 -19.61
CA PHE A 52 18.55 -7.47 -19.36
C PHE A 52 19.20 -6.73 -18.21
N GLY A 53 19.67 -7.43 -17.19
CA GLY A 53 20.11 -6.85 -15.92
C GLY A 53 21.51 -6.22 -16.02
N GLY A 54 22.36 -6.73 -16.89
CA GLY A 54 23.74 -6.27 -17.02
C GLY A 54 24.42 -6.10 -15.65
N THR A 55 24.98 -4.92 -15.38
CA THR A 55 25.62 -4.55 -14.08
C THR A 55 24.63 -4.00 -13.06
N ARG A 56 23.39 -3.67 -13.44
CA ARG A 56 22.39 -3.03 -12.53
C ARG A 56 21.62 -4.02 -11.67
N GLY A 57 21.55 -5.28 -12.06
CA GLY A 57 20.92 -6.34 -11.28
C GLY A 57 19.41 -6.16 -11.07
N LEU A 58 18.95 -6.65 -9.93
CA LEU A 58 17.57 -6.66 -9.47
C LEU A 58 17.30 -5.44 -8.58
N LEU A 59 16.21 -4.74 -8.81
CA LEU A 59 15.76 -3.65 -7.94
C LEU A 59 14.76 -4.19 -6.91
N ALA A 60 14.97 -3.85 -5.64
CA ALA A 60 14.06 -4.15 -4.56
C ALA A 60 12.78 -3.31 -4.70
N GLY A 61 11.65 -3.82 -4.22
CA GLY A 61 10.38 -3.13 -4.22
C GLY A 61 9.18 -4.08 -4.28
N ASP A 62 8.01 -3.50 -4.29
CA ASP A 62 6.73 -4.18 -4.28
C ASP A 62 6.14 -4.17 -5.68
N TYR A 63 6.05 -5.33 -6.28
CA TYR A 63 5.63 -5.49 -7.67
C TYR A 63 4.19 -6.00 -7.75
N TYR A 64 3.29 -5.17 -8.26
CA TYR A 64 1.91 -5.55 -8.51
C TYR A 64 1.72 -6.15 -9.90
N PHE A 65 0.93 -7.23 -10.00
CA PHE A 65 0.64 -7.91 -11.23
C PHE A 65 -0.87 -7.90 -11.53
N SER A 66 -1.32 -7.01 -12.40
CA SER A 66 -2.73 -6.90 -12.84
C SER A 66 -3.17 -7.99 -13.81
N ASP A 67 -2.22 -8.65 -14.44
CA ASP A 67 -2.44 -9.67 -15.48
C ASP A 67 -1.31 -10.70 -15.49
N PRO A 68 -1.54 -11.92 -16.01
CA PRO A 68 -0.49 -12.92 -16.17
C PRO A 68 0.61 -12.43 -17.10
N GLN A 69 1.86 -12.43 -16.62
CA GLN A 69 3.01 -11.92 -17.37
C GLN A 69 4.02 -13.01 -17.66
N ASN A 70 4.67 -12.91 -18.82
CA ASN A 70 5.75 -13.83 -19.17
C ASN A 70 7.04 -13.49 -18.42
N THR A 71 7.94 -14.45 -18.28
CA THR A 71 9.21 -14.33 -17.55
C THR A 71 10.08 -13.17 -18.06
N VAL A 72 10.02 -12.87 -19.36
CA VAL A 72 10.80 -11.76 -19.96
C VAL A 72 10.29 -10.40 -19.46
N ARG A 73 8.97 -10.20 -19.44
CA ARG A 73 8.35 -8.97 -18.94
C ARG A 73 8.61 -8.78 -17.45
N ILE A 74 8.53 -9.87 -16.67
CA ILE A 74 8.84 -9.85 -15.24
C ILE A 74 10.29 -9.43 -15.01
N ALA A 75 11.25 -10.07 -15.67
CA ALA A 75 12.66 -9.72 -15.57
C ALA A 75 12.93 -8.25 -15.95
N TRP A 76 12.32 -7.79 -17.05
CA TRP A 76 12.40 -6.39 -17.47
C TRP A 76 11.84 -5.41 -16.44
N ARG A 77 10.69 -5.72 -15.83
CA ARG A 77 10.12 -4.89 -14.75
C ARG A 77 11.04 -4.83 -13.52
N LEU A 78 11.55 -5.97 -13.08
CA LEU A 78 12.41 -6.06 -11.90
C LEU A 78 13.77 -5.37 -12.11
N THR A 79 14.31 -5.34 -13.32
CA THR A 79 15.55 -4.61 -13.64
C THR A 79 15.35 -3.10 -13.73
N ARG A 80 14.14 -2.63 -13.96
CA ARG A 80 13.78 -1.21 -14.10
C ARG A 80 13.02 -0.64 -12.93
N GLY A 81 12.65 -1.47 -11.95
CA GLY A 81 11.88 -1.03 -10.78
C GLY A 81 10.43 -0.63 -11.12
N ILE A 82 9.83 -1.24 -12.15
CA ILE A 82 8.46 -0.92 -12.57
C ILE A 82 7.50 -1.70 -11.68
N GLN A 83 7.07 -1.08 -10.59
CA GLN A 83 6.22 -1.70 -9.56
C GLN A 83 4.75 -1.80 -9.97
N ASP A 84 4.26 -0.85 -10.79
CA ASP A 84 2.88 -0.79 -11.33
C ASP A 84 1.80 -0.79 -10.24
N LEU A 85 2.12 -0.24 -9.06
CA LEU A 85 1.18 -0.06 -7.97
C LEU A 85 0.18 1.05 -8.32
N LYS A 86 -1.10 0.69 -8.41
CA LYS A 86 -2.19 1.65 -8.57
C LYS A 86 -2.76 1.99 -7.20
N THR A 87 -3.06 3.25 -6.98
CA THR A 87 -3.71 3.68 -5.73
C THR A 87 -5.11 3.08 -5.59
N VAL A 88 -5.44 2.68 -4.38
CA VAL A 88 -6.79 2.27 -3.96
C VAL A 88 -7.50 3.51 -3.43
N ARG A 89 -8.73 3.74 -3.90
CA ARG A 89 -9.59 4.79 -3.38
C ARG A 89 -10.35 4.25 -2.19
N ILE A 90 -10.14 4.86 -1.02
CA ILE A 90 -10.82 4.49 0.22
C ILE A 90 -11.59 5.71 0.72
N THR A 91 -12.92 5.58 0.83
CA THR A 91 -13.78 6.62 1.40
C THR A 91 -14.06 6.27 2.85
N ILE A 92 -13.73 7.19 3.74
CA ILE A 92 -13.94 7.08 5.18
C ILE A 92 -15.17 7.92 5.50
N PRO A 93 -16.28 7.28 5.90
CA PRO A 93 -17.50 8.00 6.29
C PRO A 93 -17.27 8.86 7.54
N GLU A 94 -18.06 9.92 7.64
CA GLU A 94 -18.17 10.70 8.89
C GLU A 94 -18.68 9.78 10.02
N GLY A 95 -18.31 10.03 11.26
CA GLY A 95 -18.69 9.21 12.42
C GLY A 95 -17.92 7.89 12.56
N THR A 96 -17.02 7.55 11.64
CA THR A 96 -16.23 6.32 11.70
C THR A 96 -15.25 6.36 12.89
N ASN A 97 -15.36 5.42 13.83
CA ASN A 97 -14.40 5.28 14.92
C ASN A 97 -13.12 4.55 14.49
N VAL A 98 -12.07 4.59 15.34
CA VAL A 98 -10.75 4.01 15.01
C VAL A 98 -10.81 2.51 14.73
N PHE A 99 -11.71 1.75 15.36
CA PHE A 99 -11.84 0.30 15.15
C PHE A 99 -12.49 -0.02 13.80
N GLU A 100 -13.57 0.67 13.48
CA GLU A 100 -14.26 0.57 12.18
C GLU A 100 -13.35 1.00 11.03
N LEU A 101 -12.58 2.07 11.25
CA LEU A 101 -11.58 2.54 10.30
C LEU A 101 -10.49 1.48 10.07
N ALA A 102 -9.99 0.83 11.13
CA ALA A 102 -9.00 -0.23 11.01
C ALA A 102 -9.54 -1.44 10.21
N GLU A 103 -10.80 -1.82 10.42
CA GLU A 103 -11.48 -2.90 9.68
C GLU A 103 -11.66 -2.54 8.20
N LEU A 104 -12.09 -1.31 7.90
CA LEU A 104 -12.24 -0.82 6.54
C LEU A 104 -10.90 -0.81 5.78
N LEU A 105 -9.82 -0.39 6.44
CA LEU A 105 -8.48 -0.37 5.88
C LEU A 105 -7.94 -1.79 5.64
N ASP A 106 -8.16 -2.72 6.58
CA ASP A 106 -7.75 -4.13 6.48
C ASP A 106 -8.43 -4.83 5.29
N GLY A 107 -9.71 -4.55 5.08
CA GLY A 107 -10.46 -5.05 3.93
C GLY A 107 -10.08 -4.44 2.58
N SER A 108 -9.34 -3.32 2.59
CA SER A 108 -9.04 -2.53 1.38
C SER A 108 -7.58 -2.56 0.97
N LEU A 109 -6.67 -2.85 1.89
CA LEU A 109 -5.22 -2.79 1.69
C LEU A 109 -4.56 -4.17 1.80
N TYR A 110 -3.40 -4.31 1.18
CA TYR A 110 -2.65 -5.55 1.17
C TYR A 110 -1.78 -5.68 2.43
N ASN A 111 -1.98 -6.75 3.22
CA ASN A 111 -1.23 -7.02 4.45
C ASN A 111 -1.22 -5.84 5.45
N PHE A 112 -2.35 -5.16 5.59
CA PHE A 112 -2.47 -4.06 6.55
C PHE A 112 -2.45 -4.56 7.99
N ASP A 113 -1.66 -3.89 8.85
CA ASP A 113 -1.62 -4.21 10.29
C ASP A 113 -2.63 -3.36 11.06
N SER A 114 -3.87 -3.86 11.17
CA SER A 114 -4.97 -3.21 11.90
C SER A 114 -4.64 -2.97 13.37
N LYS A 115 -3.88 -3.86 14.01
CA LYS A 115 -3.50 -3.73 15.42
C LYS A 115 -2.52 -2.58 15.62
N GLU A 116 -1.53 -2.48 14.73
CA GLU A 116 -0.58 -1.38 14.76
C GLU A 116 -1.28 -0.05 14.48
N PHE A 117 -2.22 -0.03 13.53
CA PHE A 117 -3.01 1.18 13.27
C PHE A 117 -3.82 1.61 14.49
N ILE A 118 -4.54 0.71 15.14
CA ILE A 118 -5.32 1.02 16.37
C ILE A 118 -4.39 1.54 17.47
N ARG A 119 -3.18 0.96 17.62
CA ARG A 119 -2.18 1.42 18.60
C ARG A 119 -1.73 2.86 18.35
N ILE A 120 -1.49 3.22 17.07
CA ILE A 120 -1.04 4.56 16.66
C ILE A 120 -2.19 5.56 16.74
N ALA A 121 -3.36 5.21 16.21
CA ALA A 121 -4.49 6.09 16.01
C ALA A 121 -5.37 6.27 17.25
N GLY A 122 -5.37 5.32 18.19
CA GLY A 122 -6.31 5.29 19.32
C GLY A 122 -6.28 6.52 20.21
N ALA A 123 -5.10 7.16 20.42
CA ALA A 123 -4.98 8.42 21.16
C ALA A 123 -5.40 9.66 20.34
N SER A 124 -5.69 9.48 19.05
CA SER A 124 -6.00 10.55 18.09
C SER A 124 -7.41 10.40 17.52
N GLU A 125 -8.30 9.67 18.19
CA GLU A 125 -9.70 9.58 17.80
C GLU A 125 -10.37 10.97 17.75
N GLY A 126 -11.13 11.22 16.68
CA GLY A 126 -11.69 12.54 16.36
C GLY A 126 -10.72 13.52 15.70
N TYR A 127 -9.43 13.15 15.54
CA TYR A 127 -8.41 13.98 14.89
C TYR A 127 -7.91 13.40 13.57
N LEU A 128 -8.59 12.40 13.03
CA LEU A 128 -8.38 11.85 11.70
C LEU A 128 -9.54 12.31 10.81
N PHE A 129 -9.25 13.10 9.78
CA PHE A 129 -10.30 13.72 8.98
C PHE A 129 -11.02 12.68 8.09
N PRO A 130 -12.36 12.57 8.15
CA PRO A 130 -13.12 11.71 7.24
C PRO A 130 -13.12 12.32 5.83
N ASP A 131 -12.63 11.59 4.82
CA ASP A 131 -12.60 12.01 3.43
C ASP A 131 -12.33 10.80 2.53
N THR A 132 -12.26 11.03 1.22
CA THR A 132 -11.82 10.02 0.24
C THR A 132 -10.33 10.15 -0.01
N TYR A 133 -9.58 9.11 0.36
CA TYR A 133 -8.13 9.04 0.20
C TYR A 133 -7.72 8.11 -0.94
N LEU A 134 -6.53 8.37 -1.49
CA LEU A 134 -5.86 7.52 -2.47
C LEU A 134 -4.59 6.97 -1.83
N PHE A 135 -4.64 5.73 -1.38
CA PHE A 135 -3.49 5.06 -0.79
C PHE A 135 -2.86 4.05 -1.76
N LEU A 136 -1.56 3.81 -1.63
CA LEU A 136 -0.96 2.64 -2.26
C LEU A 136 -1.49 1.37 -1.59
N PRO A 137 -1.69 0.27 -2.32
CA PRO A 137 -2.23 -0.97 -1.75
C PRO A 137 -1.41 -1.53 -0.57
N ASN A 138 -0.13 -1.23 -0.53
CA ASN A 138 0.84 -1.63 0.51
C ASN A 138 1.18 -0.51 1.50
N SER A 139 0.35 0.53 1.60
CA SER A 139 0.54 1.58 2.60
C SER A 139 0.48 1.00 4.01
N ASP A 140 1.47 1.35 4.84
CA ASP A 140 1.50 0.94 6.24
C ASP A 140 0.63 1.82 7.14
N ALA A 141 0.42 1.38 8.37
CA ALA A 141 -0.40 2.05 9.37
C ALA A 141 0.07 3.49 9.66
N GLN A 142 1.39 3.72 9.69
CA GLN A 142 1.95 5.04 9.98
C GLN A 142 1.68 6.03 8.84
N VAL A 143 1.89 5.62 7.59
CA VAL A 143 1.64 6.46 6.41
C VAL A 143 0.18 6.89 6.34
N ILE A 144 -0.74 5.97 6.63
CA ILE A 144 -2.18 6.27 6.63
C ILE A 144 -2.53 7.25 7.74
N PHE A 145 -2.07 6.97 8.96
CA PHE A 145 -2.27 7.86 10.10
C PHE A 145 -1.76 9.28 9.82
N ASP A 146 -0.51 9.41 9.35
CA ASP A 146 0.11 10.71 9.06
C ASP A 146 -0.63 11.48 7.96
N THR A 147 -1.12 10.78 6.95
CA THR A 147 -1.90 11.38 5.86
C THR A 147 -3.21 11.94 6.38
N MET A 148 -3.98 11.16 7.13
CA MET A 148 -5.27 11.58 7.67
C MET A 148 -5.11 12.69 8.73
N ARG A 149 -4.09 12.59 9.57
CA ARG A 149 -3.76 13.58 10.57
C ARG A 149 -3.35 14.92 9.94
N SER A 150 -2.49 14.87 8.93
CA SER A 150 -2.06 16.08 8.20
C SER A 150 -3.25 16.76 7.53
N HIS A 151 -4.17 15.99 6.97
CA HIS A 151 -5.39 16.54 6.36
C HIS A 151 -6.29 17.20 7.41
N PHE A 152 -6.46 16.59 8.59
CA PHE A 152 -7.15 17.21 9.71
C PHE A 152 -6.49 18.55 10.10
N ASP A 153 -5.17 18.58 10.26
CA ASP A 153 -4.44 19.79 10.64
C ASP A 153 -4.58 20.90 9.58
N GLU A 154 -4.65 20.56 8.29
CA GLU A 154 -4.93 21.49 7.19
C GLU A 154 -6.35 22.09 7.32
N LYS A 155 -7.36 21.24 7.53
CA LYS A 155 -8.75 21.70 7.73
C LYS A 155 -8.90 22.59 8.95
N ILE A 156 -8.24 22.26 10.04
CA ILE A 156 -8.25 23.12 11.26
C ILE A 156 -7.57 24.46 10.99
N LYS A 157 -6.53 24.55 10.19
CA LYS A 157 -5.91 25.84 9.81
C LYS A 157 -6.89 26.75 9.08
N GLU A 158 -7.72 26.21 8.19
CA GLU A 158 -8.73 26.97 7.45
C GLU A 158 -9.72 27.69 8.41
N ILE A 159 -10.12 27.05 9.51
CA ILE A 159 -11.09 27.58 10.48
C ILE A 159 -10.44 28.17 11.74
N SER A 160 -9.11 28.22 11.80
CA SER A 160 -8.36 28.62 13.01
C SER A 160 -8.70 30.04 13.52
N ALA A 161 -8.99 30.95 12.59
CA ALA A 161 -9.38 32.34 12.94
C ALA A 161 -10.73 32.35 13.67
N ASP A 162 -11.69 31.54 13.31
CA ASP A 162 -13.02 31.47 13.92
C ASP A 162 -12.97 30.76 15.28
N ILE A 163 -12.11 29.72 15.39
CA ILE A 163 -11.84 29.05 16.67
C ILE A 163 -11.31 30.06 17.70
N LYS A 164 -10.33 30.87 17.33
CA LYS A 164 -9.75 31.88 18.18
C LYS A 164 -10.77 32.92 18.61
N LYS A 165 -11.65 33.38 17.72
CA LYS A 165 -12.73 34.34 18.05
C LYS A 165 -13.69 33.79 19.10
N LYS A 166 -14.02 32.48 19.03
CA LYS A 166 -14.95 31.83 19.95
C LYS A 166 -14.34 31.45 21.30
N LYS A 167 -13.02 31.66 21.51
CA LYS A 167 -12.28 31.31 22.73
C LYS A 167 -12.51 29.88 23.24
N LYS A 168 -12.71 28.94 22.31
CA LYS A 168 -12.88 27.53 22.60
C LYS A 168 -11.58 26.78 22.34
N SER A 169 -11.35 25.70 23.08
CA SER A 169 -10.23 24.80 22.76
C SER A 169 -10.58 23.94 21.55
N LEU A 170 -9.55 23.48 20.81
CA LEU A 170 -9.76 22.55 19.70
C LEU A 170 -10.43 21.25 20.19
N SER A 171 -10.03 20.75 21.36
CA SER A 171 -10.63 19.55 21.96
C SER A 171 -12.12 19.72 22.23
N ASP A 172 -12.57 20.91 22.73
CA ASP A 172 -13.99 21.15 22.95
C ASP A 172 -14.77 21.17 21.64
N ILE A 173 -14.16 21.71 20.57
CA ILE A 173 -14.78 21.76 19.25
C ILE A 173 -14.91 20.37 18.66
N VAL A 174 -13.85 19.54 18.71
CA VAL A 174 -13.88 18.16 18.22
C VAL A 174 -14.93 17.34 18.97
N LYS A 175 -15.00 17.45 20.31
CA LYS A 175 -16.05 16.78 21.11
C LYS A 175 -17.47 17.22 20.75
N MET A 176 -17.66 18.50 20.49
CA MET A 176 -18.98 19.01 20.07
C MET A 176 -19.32 18.50 18.66
N ALA A 177 -18.34 18.46 17.76
CA ALA A 177 -18.54 17.93 16.40
C ALA A 177 -18.95 16.47 16.45
N SER A 178 -18.25 15.62 17.22
CA SER A 178 -18.58 14.19 17.37
C SER A 178 -20.01 13.96 17.91
N ILE A 179 -20.49 14.79 18.84
CA ILE A 179 -21.85 14.68 19.35
C ILE A 179 -22.89 15.07 18.28
N LEU A 180 -22.58 16.07 17.45
CA LEU A 180 -23.49 16.52 16.38
C LEU A 180 -23.53 15.56 15.19
N GLU A 181 -22.48 14.76 15.02
CA GLU A 181 -22.35 13.75 13.96
C GLU A 181 -23.20 12.49 14.24
N GLU A 182 -23.47 12.20 15.53
CA GLU A 182 -24.29 11.06 15.96
C GLU A 182 -25.81 11.34 15.91
N GLU A 183 -26.25 12.60 15.75
CA GLU A 183 -27.67 13.00 15.65
C GLU A 183 -28.17 13.02 14.18
#